data_755cce428561431ff2c0cc89066ccdd3
#
_entry.id   755cce428561431ff2c0cc89066ccdd3
#
_cell.length_a   1.000
_cell.length_b   1.000
_cell.length_c   1.000
_cell.angle_alpha   90.00
_cell.angle_beta   90.00
_cell.angle_gamma   90.00
#
_symmetry.space_group_name_H-M   'P 1'
#
loop_
_entity.id
_entity.type
_entity.pdbx_description
1 polymer ?
#
loop_
_entity_poly.entity_id
_entity_poly.type
_entity_poly.pdbx_seq_one_letter_code
_entity_poly.pdbx_strand_id
1 'polypeptide(L)'
;MKNIIITGASGFLGAKIYNYFNSNNLVCSVGRSLNNNVICDLSTNIPVFSNIFFDTVIHCAGKAHIVPRTQKEVNEFNEVNFVGTKNLIKGIDSIPKLPKSFIFISSVAVYGVDEGILINEEHVAKPKTPYGISKKLAEDYIIAWGKKNNVKICVIRAPLIIGKDPLGNLKFMIDNIKSGRYLNIDKGRARKSMVLAEDIISFIPVLIKNEGIYNLTDGCHPSFFELSHLIAKNINNKTVHNISITFAKVLAKIGDFIYFFFKIEMPFNSLKLKKITASLTFDDSKARKIGWKPNCSLSKPSLWLD
;
A
#
# COMPACT_ATOMS: atom_id res chain seq x y z
N MET A 1 26.01 -12.69 -3.48
CA MET A 1 25.24 -12.64 -2.23
C MET A 1 25.23 -11.20 -1.76
N LYS A 2 24.08 -10.62 -1.42
CA LYS A 2 23.95 -9.23 -0.94
C LYS A 2 23.53 -9.24 0.52
N ASN A 3 23.91 -8.20 1.27
CA ASN A 3 23.43 -7.98 2.62
C ASN A 3 22.28 -6.97 2.55
N ILE A 4 21.10 -7.37 3.00
CA ILE A 4 19.86 -6.60 2.83
C ILE A 4 19.19 -6.38 4.18
N ILE A 5 18.88 -5.13 4.53
CA ILE A 5 17.98 -4.82 5.64
C ILE A 5 16.54 -4.87 5.11
N ILE A 6 15.65 -5.59 5.80
CA ILE A 6 14.21 -5.56 5.52
C ILE A 6 13.46 -5.21 6.79
N THR A 7 12.66 -4.14 6.75
CA THR A 7 11.74 -3.82 7.85
C THR A 7 10.33 -4.27 7.53
N GLY A 8 9.54 -4.59 8.55
CA GLY A 8 8.17 -5.04 8.36
C GLY A 8 8.04 -6.45 7.79
N ALA A 9 9.03 -7.31 8.01
CA ALA A 9 9.07 -8.70 7.54
C ALA A 9 7.93 -9.59 8.07
N SER A 10 7.16 -9.15 9.06
CA SER A 10 5.94 -9.81 9.54
C SER A 10 4.66 -9.34 8.86
N GLY A 11 4.72 -8.29 8.03
CA GLY A 11 3.57 -7.74 7.32
C GLY A 11 3.29 -8.46 5.99
N PHE A 12 2.12 -8.21 5.40
CA PHE A 12 1.65 -8.85 4.16
C PHE A 12 2.68 -8.82 3.02
N LEU A 13 3.15 -7.64 2.62
CA LEU A 13 4.15 -7.50 1.55
C LEU A 13 5.56 -7.83 2.06
N GLY A 14 5.90 -7.36 3.26
CA GLY A 14 7.25 -7.52 3.81
C GLY A 14 7.64 -8.97 4.04
N ALA A 15 6.70 -9.84 4.48
CA ALA A 15 6.95 -11.28 4.64
C ALA A 15 7.27 -11.95 3.30
N LYS A 16 6.54 -11.62 2.25
CA LYS A 16 6.78 -12.14 0.90
C LYS A 16 8.14 -11.67 0.36
N ILE A 17 8.49 -10.39 0.56
CA ILE A 17 9.81 -9.85 0.20
C ILE A 17 10.91 -10.55 0.98
N TYR A 18 10.74 -10.73 2.30
CA TYR A 18 11.69 -11.43 3.13
C TYR A 18 11.96 -12.85 2.62
N ASN A 19 10.92 -13.63 2.38
CA ASN A 19 11.05 -15.01 1.89
C ASN A 19 11.76 -15.08 0.52
N TYR A 20 11.46 -14.15 -0.38
CA TYR A 20 12.10 -14.10 -1.70
C TYR A 20 13.60 -13.81 -1.61
N PHE A 21 14.01 -12.84 -0.79
CA PHE A 21 15.41 -12.45 -0.71
C PHE A 21 16.25 -13.35 0.20
N ASN A 22 15.65 -13.92 1.25
CA ASN A 22 16.36 -14.76 2.22
C ASN A 22 16.88 -16.09 1.64
N SER A 23 16.33 -16.55 0.50
CA SER A 23 16.78 -17.77 -0.17
C SER A 23 18.21 -17.64 -0.75
N ASN A 24 18.63 -16.44 -1.16
CA ASN A 24 19.89 -16.25 -1.89
C ASN A 24 20.74 -15.05 -1.40
N ASN A 25 20.38 -14.44 -0.27
CA ASN A 25 21.06 -13.28 0.29
C ASN A 25 21.13 -13.37 1.82
N LEU A 26 22.00 -12.57 2.42
CA LEU A 26 21.99 -12.36 3.87
C LEU A 26 20.97 -11.26 4.20
N VAL A 27 19.88 -11.63 4.83
CA VAL A 27 18.80 -10.70 5.18
C VAL A 27 18.80 -10.44 6.67
N CYS A 28 18.90 -9.16 7.03
CA CYS A 28 18.70 -8.67 8.38
C CYS A 28 17.28 -8.08 8.49
N SER A 29 16.38 -8.81 9.14
CA SER A 29 15.03 -8.33 9.41
C SER A 29 14.99 -7.45 10.65
N VAL A 30 14.23 -6.32 10.57
CA VAL A 30 14.02 -5.38 11.67
C VAL A 30 12.53 -5.26 11.98
N GLY A 31 12.16 -5.45 13.22
CA GLY A 31 10.76 -5.36 13.65
C GLY A 31 10.53 -5.75 15.10
N ARG A 32 9.28 -5.69 15.55
CA ARG A 32 8.89 -5.93 16.95
C ARG A 32 8.84 -7.39 17.36
N SER A 33 8.66 -8.30 16.40
CA SER A 33 8.55 -9.73 16.68
C SER A 33 9.92 -10.31 17.07
N LEU A 34 9.92 -11.27 17.97
CA LEU A 34 11.11 -12.02 18.39
C LEU A 34 11.80 -12.79 17.25
N ASN A 35 11.10 -13.02 16.15
CA ASN A 35 11.65 -13.71 14.97
C ASN A 35 12.50 -12.78 14.08
N ASN A 36 12.64 -11.49 14.43
CA ASN A 36 13.52 -10.59 13.69
C ASN A 36 14.98 -10.68 14.16
N ASN A 37 15.92 -10.45 13.23
CA ASN A 37 17.33 -10.38 13.57
C ASN A 37 17.66 -9.18 14.48
N VAL A 38 16.95 -8.07 14.25
CA VAL A 38 17.01 -6.88 15.12
C VAL A 38 15.60 -6.63 15.66
N ILE A 39 15.40 -6.92 16.93
CA ILE A 39 14.14 -6.66 17.64
C ILE A 39 14.08 -5.19 18.01
N CYS A 40 13.26 -4.43 17.32
CA CYS A 40 13.15 -2.99 17.53
C CYS A 40 11.75 -2.47 17.17
N ASP A 41 11.14 -1.72 18.08
CA ASP A 41 10.01 -0.88 17.74
C ASP A 41 10.53 0.45 17.18
N LEU A 42 10.51 0.58 15.88
CA LEU A 42 11.00 1.76 15.19
C LEU A 42 10.24 3.04 15.57
N SER A 43 8.99 2.93 16.05
CA SER A 43 8.22 4.12 16.45
C SER A 43 8.81 4.82 17.67
N THR A 44 9.57 4.11 18.49
CA THR A 44 10.13 4.60 19.76
C THR A 44 11.65 4.48 19.86
N ASN A 45 12.26 3.51 19.14
CA ASN A 45 13.67 3.16 19.32
C ASN A 45 14.44 3.22 18.00
N ILE A 46 15.72 3.51 18.13
CA ILE A 46 16.70 3.46 17.03
C ILE A 46 17.25 2.03 16.96
N PRO A 47 17.19 1.35 15.81
CA PRO A 47 17.76 0.02 15.68
C PRO A 47 19.29 0.06 15.77
N VAL A 48 19.89 -0.91 16.46
CA VAL A 48 21.34 -1.08 16.53
C VAL A 48 21.71 -2.22 15.59
N PHE A 49 22.60 -1.91 14.65
CA PHE A 49 23.12 -2.88 13.70
C PHE A 49 24.52 -3.33 14.13
N SER A 50 24.85 -4.60 13.90
CA SER A 50 26.23 -5.08 13.99
C SER A 50 27.10 -4.40 12.91
N ASN A 51 28.43 -4.42 13.10
CA ASN A 51 29.41 -3.84 12.15
C ASN A 51 29.45 -4.60 10.80
N ILE A 52 28.30 -4.79 10.18
CA ILE A 52 28.13 -5.46 8.88
C ILE A 52 27.75 -4.39 7.87
N PHE A 53 28.36 -4.44 6.70
CA PHE A 53 27.96 -3.63 5.55
C PHE A 53 26.67 -4.17 4.95
N PHE A 54 25.71 -3.29 4.67
CA PHE A 54 24.48 -3.61 3.95
C PHE A 54 24.49 -2.95 2.56
N ASP A 55 24.14 -3.72 1.54
CA ASP A 55 24.05 -3.23 0.16
C ASP A 55 22.75 -2.44 -0.09
N THR A 56 21.67 -2.89 0.53
CA THR A 56 20.31 -2.37 0.25
C THR A 56 19.45 -2.39 1.50
N VAL A 57 18.60 -1.37 1.63
CA VAL A 57 17.50 -1.34 2.60
C VAL A 57 16.17 -1.44 1.86
N ILE A 58 15.27 -2.31 2.33
CA ILE A 58 13.87 -2.39 1.84
C ILE A 58 12.97 -2.09 3.03
N HIS A 59 12.37 -0.89 3.02
CA HIS A 59 11.56 -0.39 4.13
C HIS A 59 10.08 -0.61 3.84
N CYS A 60 9.52 -1.69 4.42
CA CYS A 60 8.10 -2.07 4.30
C CYS A 60 7.31 -1.78 5.58
N ALA A 61 7.99 -1.54 6.72
CA ALA A 61 7.31 -1.25 7.97
C ALA A 61 6.42 -0.03 7.85
N GLY A 62 5.21 -0.14 8.38
CA GLY A 62 4.27 0.98 8.39
C GLY A 62 2.88 0.56 8.87
N LYS A 63 2.17 1.52 9.46
CA LYS A 63 0.75 1.39 9.82
C LYS A 63 -0.10 1.78 8.63
N ALA A 64 -1.05 0.92 8.23
CA ALA A 64 -1.98 1.12 7.12
C ALA A 64 -3.32 0.43 7.41
N HIS A 65 -4.31 0.57 6.53
CA HIS A 65 -5.60 -0.16 6.55
C HIS A 65 -6.52 0.10 7.76
N ILE A 66 -6.27 1.16 8.53
CA ILE A 66 -7.10 1.56 9.66
C ILE A 66 -7.64 2.95 9.38
N VAL A 67 -8.94 3.16 9.63
CA VAL A 67 -9.54 4.48 9.66
C VAL A 67 -9.46 4.97 11.10
N PRO A 68 -8.65 6.01 11.41
CA PRO A 68 -8.48 6.46 12.78
C PRO A 68 -9.78 7.10 13.31
N ARG A 69 -10.13 6.77 14.56
CA ARG A 69 -11.30 7.28 15.26
C ARG A 69 -10.94 8.22 16.41
N THR A 70 -9.71 8.12 16.90
CA THR A 70 -9.19 8.91 18.01
C THR A 70 -7.94 9.68 17.60
N GLN A 71 -7.63 10.77 18.31
CA GLN A 71 -6.40 11.53 18.09
C GLN A 71 -5.16 10.64 18.32
N LYS A 72 -5.21 9.71 19.26
CA LYS A 72 -4.14 8.74 19.49
C LYS A 72 -3.88 7.91 18.24
N GLU A 73 -4.91 7.35 17.61
CA GLU A 73 -4.80 6.57 16.38
C GLU A 73 -4.28 7.40 15.19
N VAL A 74 -4.63 8.69 15.13
CA VAL A 74 -4.07 9.65 14.16
C VAL A 74 -2.57 9.83 14.37
N ASN A 75 -2.14 10.04 15.62
CA ASN A 75 -0.72 10.24 15.97
C ASN A 75 0.12 8.99 15.68
N GLU A 76 -0.43 7.80 15.89
CA GLU A 76 0.25 6.54 15.61
C GLU A 76 0.68 6.38 14.14
N PHE A 77 -0.04 6.99 13.18
CA PHE A 77 0.42 7.01 11.79
C PHE A 77 1.72 7.79 11.63
N ASN A 78 1.83 8.94 12.30
CA ASN A 78 3.05 9.74 12.29
C ASN A 78 4.20 9.03 13.01
N GLU A 79 3.94 8.46 14.17
CA GLU A 79 4.92 7.76 14.99
C GLU A 79 5.49 6.54 14.25
N VAL A 80 4.62 5.67 13.72
CA VAL A 80 5.06 4.44 13.06
C VAL A 80 5.68 4.72 11.69
N ASN A 81 5.03 5.55 10.86
CA ASN A 81 5.45 5.69 9.45
C ASN A 81 6.54 6.74 9.27
N PHE A 82 6.49 7.86 9.97
CA PHE A 82 7.48 8.94 9.80
C PHE A 82 8.58 8.87 10.85
N VAL A 83 8.24 8.87 12.15
CA VAL A 83 9.26 8.78 13.21
C VAL A 83 10.01 7.45 13.11
N GLY A 84 9.29 6.35 12.84
CA GLY A 84 9.91 5.05 12.61
C GLY A 84 10.90 5.03 11.46
N THR A 85 10.57 5.72 10.35
CA THR A 85 11.51 5.90 9.23
C THR A 85 12.74 6.73 9.64
N LYS A 86 12.55 7.79 10.41
CA LYS A 86 13.68 8.59 10.94
C LYS A 86 14.60 7.77 11.85
N ASN A 87 14.02 6.96 12.72
CA ASN A 87 14.78 6.10 13.63
C ASN A 87 15.55 5.01 12.87
N LEU A 88 14.94 4.40 11.84
CA LEU A 88 15.63 3.48 10.95
C LEU A 88 16.85 4.14 10.31
N ILE A 89 16.70 5.34 9.76
CA ILE A 89 17.79 6.08 9.13
C ILE A 89 18.87 6.42 10.12
N LYS A 90 18.55 6.86 11.36
CA LYS A 90 19.54 7.10 12.42
C LYS A 90 20.36 5.85 12.75
N GLY A 91 19.70 4.67 12.79
CA GLY A 91 20.42 3.40 12.97
C GLY A 91 21.33 3.08 11.78
N ILE A 92 20.91 3.38 10.56
CA ILE A 92 21.73 3.21 9.35
C ILE A 92 22.91 4.19 9.35
N ASP A 93 22.73 5.43 9.80
CA ASP A 93 23.80 6.42 9.88
C ASP A 93 24.90 6.03 10.89
N SER A 94 24.63 5.12 11.81
CA SER A 94 25.62 4.65 12.80
C SER A 94 26.50 3.49 12.29
N ILE A 95 26.19 2.89 11.12
CA ILE A 95 27.03 1.84 10.55
C ILE A 95 28.23 2.43 9.77
N PRO A 96 29.37 1.71 9.73
CA PRO A 96 30.61 2.27 9.14
C PRO A 96 30.51 2.64 7.66
N LYS A 97 29.59 1.98 6.91
CA LYS A 97 29.40 2.22 5.49
C LYS A 97 27.92 2.18 5.16
N LEU A 98 27.42 3.27 4.57
CA LEU A 98 26.03 3.41 4.15
C LEU A 98 25.66 2.44 3.01
N PRO A 99 24.38 2.01 2.92
CA PRO A 99 23.91 1.19 1.84
C PRO A 99 23.95 1.95 0.51
N LYS A 100 24.06 1.21 -0.60
CA LYS A 100 24.07 1.80 -1.94
C LYS A 100 22.68 2.22 -2.41
N SER A 101 21.63 1.58 -1.88
CA SER A 101 20.25 1.83 -2.27
C SER A 101 19.27 1.65 -1.11
N PHE A 102 18.18 2.41 -1.17
CA PHE A 102 17.08 2.36 -0.22
C PHE A 102 15.75 2.31 -0.99
N ILE A 103 15.01 1.23 -0.83
CA ILE A 103 13.67 1.04 -1.42
C ILE A 103 12.62 1.34 -0.34
N PHE A 104 11.74 2.29 -0.61
CA PHE A 104 10.66 2.65 0.31
C PHE A 104 9.29 2.27 -0.26
N ILE A 105 8.54 1.47 0.48
CA ILE A 105 7.16 1.14 0.13
C ILE A 105 6.25 2.27 0.63
N SER A 106 5.88 3.15 -0.29
CA SER A 106 4.94 4.24 -0.10
C SER A 106 3.54 3.88 -0.64
N SER A 107 2.70 4.85 -0.84
CA SER A 107 1.33 4.67 -1.30
C SER A 107 0.87 5.81 -2.19
N VAL A 108 -0.05 5.53 -3.11
CA VAL A 108 -0.78 6.56 -3.88
C VAL A 108 -1.62 7.50 -3.00
N ALA A 109 -1.84 7.16 -1.73
CA ALA A 109 -2.52 8.03 -0.77
C ALA A 109 -1.79 9.38 -0.56
N VAL A 110 -0.52 9.48 -0.93
CA VAL A 110 0.27 10.72 -0.88
C VAL A 110 -0.25 11.79 -1.86
N TYR A 111 -0.95 11.40 -2.92
CA TYR A 111 -1.55 12.37 -3.85
C TYR A 111 -2.75 13.13 -3.24
N GLY A 112 -3.44 12.55 -2.27
CA GLY A 112 -4.55 13.20 -1.55
C GLY A 112 -5.80 13.44 -2.40
N VAL A 113 -5.99 12.64 -3.45
CA VAL A 113 -7.14 12.72 -4.37
C VAL A 113 -8.08 11.54 -4.17
N ASP A 114 -9.39 11.77 -4.31
CA ASP A 114 -10.42 10.75 -4.20
C ASP A 114 -10.89 10.24 -5.58
N GLU A 115 -10.60 11.00 -6.67
CA GLU A 115 -10.94 10.68 -8.05
C GLU A 115 -9.84 11.15 -9.01
N GLY A 116 -9.70 10.47 -10.15
CA GLY A 116 -8.74 10.79 -11.20
C GLY A 116 -8.46 9.59 -12.09
N ILE A 117 -7.99 9.85 -13.29
CA ILE A 117 -7.67 8.83 -14.28
C ILE A 117 -6.19 8.95 -14.66
N LEU A 118 -5.47 7.83 -14.53
CA LEU A 118 -4.05 7.69 -14.91
C LEU A 118 -3.17 8.80 -14.30
N ILE A 119 -3.32 9.03 -12.99
CA ILE A 119 -2.51 10.00 -12.25
C ILE A 119 -1.06 9.53 -12.25
N ASN A 120 -0.15 10.34 -12.76
CA ASN A 120 1.28 10.05 -12.82
C ASN A 120 2.07 10.67 -11.65
N GLU A 121 3.37 10.44 -11.60
CA GLU A 121 4.25 10.90 -10.52
C GLU A 121 4.51 12.42 -10.52
N GLU A 122 4.18 13.12 -11.60
CA GLU A 122 4.28 14.58 -11.71
C GLU A 122 3.11 15.28 -11.01
N HIS A 123 2.02 14.56 -10.75
CA HIS A 123 0.90 15.09 -9.98
C HIS A 123 1.34 15.51 -8.58
N VAL A 124 0.98 16.73 -8.18
CA VAL A 124 1.39 17.31 -6.89
C VAL A 124 0.84 16.47 -5.74
N ALA A 125 1.74 15.93 -4.92
CA ALA A 125 1.39 15.17 -3.74
C ALA A 125 0.91 16.10 -2.60
N LYS A 126 -0.41 16.15 -2.37
CA LYS A 126 -1.08 16.92 -1.31
C LYS A 126 -1.95 15.99 -0.45
N PRO A 127 -1.35 15.15 0.40
CA PRO A 127 -2.09 14.17 1.18
C PRO A 127 -3.07 14.82 2.15
N LYS A 128 -4.25 14.20 2.32
CA LYS A 128 -5.33 14.68 3.20
C LYS A 128 -5.58 13.76 4.40
N THR A 129 -5.11 12.53 4.33
CA THR A 129 -5.32 11.54 5.40
C THR A 129 -4.07 11.42 6.28
N PRO A 130 -4.21 11.09 7.58
CA PRO A 130 -3.04 10.86 8.46
C PRO A 130 -2.04 9.87 7.88
N TYR A 131 -2.54 8.81 7.25
CA TYR A 131 -1.73 7.83 6.54
C TYR A 131 -0.95 8.44 5.37
N GLY A 132 -1.64 9.14 4.46
CA GLY A 132 -0.99 9.77 3.31
C GLY A 132 0.04 10.83 3.74
N ILE A 133 -0.29 11.65 4.77
CA ILE A 133 0.61 12.66 5.34
C ILE A 133 1.87 11.99 5.88
N SER A 134 1.74 10.96 6.71
CA SER A 134 2.88 10.27 7.30
C SER A 134 3.79 9.61 6.26
N LYS A 135 3.21 9.03 5.20
CA LYS A 135 3.97 8.46 4.08
C LYS A 135 4.71 9.54 3.28
N LYS A 136 4.05 10.68 3.01
CA LYS A 136 4.68 11.79 2.29
C LYS A 136 5.85 12.40 3.08
N LEU A 137 5.68 12.61 4.38
CA LEU A 137 6.77 13.08 5.25
C LEU A 137 7.96 12.11 5.23
N ALA A 138 7.69 10.80 5.24
CA ALA A 138 8.74 9.79 5.14
C ALA A 138 9.43 9.81 3.77
N GLU A 139 8.69 9.94 2.65
CA GLU A 139 9.27 10.11 1.30
C GLU A 139 10.24 11.28 1.27
N ASP A 140 9.79 12.46 1.72
CA ASP A 140 10.59 13.69 1.67
C ASP A 140 11.87 13.56 2.49
N TYR A 141 11.76 12.97 3.69
CA TYR A 141 12.89 12.75 4.56
C TYR A 141 13.93 11.79 3.96
N ILE A 142 13.48 10.65 3.43
CA ILE A 142 14.36 9.64 2.81
C ILE A 142 15.04 10.21 1.56
N ILE A 143 14.32 10.93 0.71
CA ILE A 143 14.86 11.54 -0.51
C ILE A 143 15.92 12.57 -0.17
N ALA A 144 15.66 13.44 0.80
CA ALA A 144 16.65 14.44 1.26
C ALA A 144 17.90 13.77 1.85
N TRP A 145 17.72 12.72 2.68
CA TRP A 145 18.81 11.95 3.24
C TRP A 145 19.63 11.24 2.15
N GLY A 146 18.99 10.60 1.19
CA GLY A 146 19.65 9.91 0.09
C GLY A 146 20.51 10.85 -0.76
N LYS A 147 19.94 12.02 -1.10
CA LYS A 147 20.66 13.06 -1.85
C LYS A 147 21.91 13.55 -1.09
N LYS A 148 21.78 13.78 0.22
CA LYS A 148 22.91 14.21 1.08
C LYS A 148 24.02 13.18 1.14
N ASN A 149 23.68 11.90 1.15
CA ASN A 149 24.58 10.79 1.42
C ASN A 149 24.97 9.96 0.19
N ASN A 150 24.56 10.38 -1.00
CA ASN A 150 24.78 9.67 -2.28
C ASN A 150 24.25 8.22 -2.26
N VAL A 151 23.08 8.01 -1.61
CA VAL A 151 22.36 6.74 -1.58
C VAL A 151 21.21 6.80 -2.59
N LYS A 152 21.11 5.82 -3.49
CA LYS A 152 20.01 5.74 -4.46
C LYS A 152 18.70 5.47 -3.75
N ILE A 153 17.75 6.39 -3.87
CA ILE A 153 16.41 6.24 -3.28
C ILE A 153 15.41 5.84 -4.34
N CYS A 154 14.68 4.75 -4.07
CA CYS A 154 13.56 4.33 -4.88
C CYS A 154 12.29 4.30 -4.03
N VAL A 155 11.30 5.10 -4.41
CA VAL A 155 10.00 5.17 -3.74
C VAL A 155 8.96 4.46 -4.61
N ILE A 156 8.27 3.48 -4.05
CA ILE A 156 7.16 2.78 -4.69
C ILE A 156 5.86 3.36 -4.16
N ARG A 157 5.12 4.10 -4.98
CA ARG A 157 3.75 4.52 -4.69
C ARG A 157 2.79 3.45 -5.17
N ALA A 158 2.51 2.48 -4.30
CA ALA A 158 1.60 1.39 -4.60
C ALA A 158 0.13 1.78 -4.34
N PRO A 159 -0.80 1.40 -5.24
CA PRO A 159 -2.24 1.42 -4.97
C PRO A 159 -2.62 0.25 -4.05
N LEU A 160 -3.80 -0.36 -4.24
CA LEU A 160 -4.18 -1.57 -3.52
C LEU A 160 -3.25 -2.73 -3.92
N ILE A 161 -2.44 -3.19 -2.96
CA ILE A 161 -1.60 -4.38 -3.15
C ILE A 161 -2.45 -5.62 -2.87
N ILE A 162 -2.48 -6.54 -3.82
CA ILE A 162 -3.25 -7.78 -3.75
C ILE A 162 -2.31 -9.00 -3.81
N GLY A 163 -2.80 -10.12 -3.29
CA GLY A 163 -2.09 -11.40 -3.25
C GLY A 163 -2.90 -12.39 -2.41
N LYS A 164 -2.39 -13.58 -2.16
CA LYS A 164 -3.04 -14.56 -1.28
C LYS A 164 -3.32 -13.94 0.09
N ASP A 165 -4.46 -14.29 0.69
CA ASP A 165 -4.96 -13.73 1.95
C ASP A 165 -5.10 -12.20 1.91
N PRO A 166 -5.92 -11.66 0.99
CA PRO A 166 -6.06 -10.22 0.83
C PRO A 166 -6.61 -9.57 2.10
N LEU A 167 -6.20 -8.33 2.35
CA LEU A 167 -6.61 -7.54 3.51
C LEU A 167 -7.55 -6.40 3.11
N GLY A 168 -8.17 -5.77 4.11
CA GLY A 168 -8.92 -4.53 3.94
C GLY A 168 -10.14 -4.65 3.02
N ASN A 169 -10.29 -3.70 2.08
CA ASN A 169 -11.48 -3.60 1.24
C ASN A 169 -11.69 -4.79 0.29
N LEU A 170 -10.60 -5.40 -0.17
CA LEU A 170 -10.71 -6.57 -1.05
C LEU A 170 -11.21 -7.80 -0.27
N LYS A 171 -10.68 -8.04 0.93
CA LYS A 171 -11.21 -9.07 1.82
C LYS A 171 -12.69 -8.86 2.12
N PHE A 172 -13.06 -7.62 2.49
CA PHE A 172 -14.47 -7.26 2.74
C PHE A 172 -15.36 -7.57 1.53
N MET A 173 -14.89 -7.25 0.32
CA MET A 173 -15.61 -7.54 -0.92
C MET A 173 -15.79 -9.04 -1.13
N ILE A 174 -14.72 -9.84 -0.98
CA ILE A 174 -14.74 -11.30 -1.10
C ILE A 174 -15.73 -11.92 -0.09
N ASP A 175 -15.61 -11.55 1.19
CA ASP A 175 -16.45 -12.09 2.27
C ASP A 175 -17.94 -11.76 2.05
N ASN A 176 -18.25 -10.55 1.55
CA ASN A 176 -19.63 -10.17 1.25
C ASN A 176 -20.16 -10.85 -0.01
N ILE A 177 -19.34 -11.14 -1.02
CA ILE A 177 -19.73 -11.94 -2.17
C ILE A 177 -19.98 -13.39 -1.73
N LYS A 178 -19.08 -13.97 -0.91
CA LYS A 178 -19.26 -15.32 -0.33
C LYS A 178 -20.58 -15.45 0.41
N SER A 179 -20.96 -14.43 1.18
CA SER A 179 -22.23 -14.41 1.94
C SER A 179 -23.45 -13.95 1.15
N GLY A 180 -23.31 -13.57 -0.13
CA GLY A 180 -24.41 -13.08 -0.97
C GLY A 180 -24.91 -11.67 -0.61
N ARG A 181 -24.14 -10.89 0.15
CA ARG A 181 -24.51 -9.55 0.62
C ARG A 181 -23.88 -8.42 -0.18
N TYR A 182 -22.98 -8.73 -1.11
CA TYR A 182 -22.31 -7.70 -1.89
C TYR A 182 -23.24 -7.12 -2.96
N LEU A 183 -23.25 -5.80 -3.05
CA LEU A 183 -24.03 -5.05 -4.03
C LEU A 183 -23.11 -4.08 -4.79
N ASN A 184 -23.17 -4.12 -6.12
CA ASN A 184 -22.58 -3.09 -6.94
C ASN A 184 -23.45 -1.81 -6.93
N ILE A 185 -22.84 -0.67 -6.70
CA ILE A 185 -23.47 0.64 -6.81
C ILE A 185 -23.17 1.19 -8.19
N ASP A 186 -24.17 1.78 -8.87
CA ASP A 186 -24.04 2.31 -10.23
C ASP A 186 -23.41 1.29 -11.20
N LYS A 187 -23.90 0.06 -11.16
CA LYS A 187 -23.41 -1.07 -11.97
C LYS A 187 -21.91 -1.35 -11.77
N GLY A 188 -21.29 -0.87 -10.70
CA GLY A 188 -19.88 -1.09 -10.41
C GLY A 188 -18.90 -0.48 -11.42
N ARG A 189 -19.24 0.64 -12.05
CA ARG A 189 -18.44 1.25 -13.14
C ARG A 189 -17.11 1.83 -12.70
N ALA A 190 -17.01 2.26 -11.44
CA ALA A 190 -15.80 2.89 -10.92
C ALA A 190 -14.59 1.95 -11.02
N ARG A 191 -13.47 2.48 -11.52
CA ARG A 191 -12.22 1.75 -11.72
C ARG A 191 -11.21 2.08 -10.64
N LYS A 192 -10.44 1.09 -10.20
CA LYS A 192 -9.37 1.26 -9.21
C LYS A 192 -8.09 0.58 -9.68
N SER A 193 -6.96 1.27 -9.50
CA SER A 193 -5.67 0.61 -9.68
C SER A 193 -5.40 -0.36 -8.55
N MET A 194 -4.77 -1.46 -8.91
CA MET A 194 -4.21 -2.44 -7.99
C MET A 194 -2.91 -3.02 -8.55
N VAL A 195 -2.20 -3.77 -7.75
CA VAL A 195 -0.94 -4.41 -8.13
C VAL A 195 -0.75 -5.72 -7.37
N LEU A 196 -0.24 -6.74 -8.04
CA LEU A 196 0.13 -8.00 -7.40
C LEU A 196 1.39 -7.84 -6.55
N ALA A 197 1.38 -8.39 -5.35
CA ALA A 197 2.54 -8.38 -4.45
C ALA A 197 3.74 -9.08 -5.12
N GLU A 198 3.50 -10.17 -5.83
CA GLU A 198 4.49 -10.97 -6.55
C GLU A 198 5.19 -10.15 -7.64
N ASP A 199 4.46 -9.28 -8.34
CA ASP A 199 5.03 -8.39 -9.37
C ASP A 199 5.95 -7.35 -8.73
N ILE A 200 5.53 -6.73 -7.61
CA ILE A 200 6.39 -5.80 -6.87
C ILE A 200 7.70 -6.49 -6.47
N ILE A 201 7.61 -7.70 -5.90
CA ILE A 201 8.77 -8.46 -5.41
C ILE A 201 9.74 -8.74 -6.55
N SER A 202 9.24 -9.22 -7.69
CA SER A 202 10.06 -9.56 -8.87
C SER A 202 10.73 -8.33 -9.46
N PHE A 203 10.19 -7.12 -9.24
CA PHE A 203 10.73 -5.87 -9.77
C PHE A 203 11.74 -5.19 -8.83
N ILE A 204 11.80 -5.52 -7.54
CA ILE A 204 12.77 -4.95 -6.60
C ILE A 204 14.23 -5.04 -7.10
N PRO A 205 14.71 -6.15 -7.71
CA PRO A 205 16.07 -6.21 -8.25
C PRO A 205 16.39 -5.15 -9.31
N VAL A 206 15.40 -4.70 -10.06
CA VAL A 206 15.53 -3.59 -11.02
C VAL A 206 15.58 -2.27 -10.26
N LEU A 207 14.68 -2.07 -9.28
CA LEU A 207 14.61 -0.84 -8.48
C LEU A 207 15.88 -0.57 -7.68
N ILE A 208 16.58 -1.61 -7.20
CA ILE A 208 17.89 -1.48 -6.51
C ILE A 208 18.94 -0.76 -7.38
N LYS A 209 18.85 -0.88 -8.69
CA LYS A 209 19.80 -0.27 -9.64
C LYS A 209 19.39 1.13 -10.07
N ASN A 210 18.12 1.48 -9.87
CA ASN A 210 17.51 2.73 -10.30
C ASN A 210 17.23 3.65 -9.11
N GLU A 211 16.93 4.90 -9.38
CA GLU A 211 16.46 5.87 -8.40
C GLU A 211 15.21 6.59 -8.92
N GLY A 212 14.40 7.11 -8.02
CA GLY A 212 13.20 7.88 -8.36
C GLY A 212 11.95 7.42 -7.65
N ILE A 213 10.84 8.06 -8.01
CA ILE A 213 9.50 7.74 -7.53
C ILE A 213 8.76 7.04 -8.66
N TYR A 214 8.08 5.94 -8.34
CA TYR A 214 7.37 5.11 -9.33
C TYR A 214 6.00 4.69 -8.79
N ASN A 215 4.95 4.97 -9.56
CA ASN A 215 3.68 4.28 -9.39
C ASN A 215 3.82 2.85 -9.94
N LEU A 216 3.39 1.86 -9.18
CA LEU A 216 3.34 0.48 -9.67
C LEU A 216 1.90 0.00 -9.68
N THR A 217 1.38 -0.28 -10.88
CA THR A 217 0.02 -0.82 -11.07
C THR A 217 0.07 -2.08 -11.92
N ASP A 218 -1.04 -2.83 -11.98
CA ASP A 218 -1.19 -3.94 -12.92
C ASP A 218 -1.53 -3.50 -14.35
N GLY A 219 -1.77 -2.20 -14.56
CA GLY A 219 -2.17 -1.61 -15.83
C GLY A 219 -3.58 -1.93 -16.32
N CYS A 220 -4.31 -2.80 -15.60
CA CYS A 220 -5.67 -3.22 -15.99
C CYS A 220 -6.75 -2.32 -15.39
N HIS A 221 -6.52 -1.80 -14.20
CA HIS A 221 -7.43 -0.92 -13.47
C HIS A 221 -8.88 -1.44 -13.46
N PRO A 222 -9.14 -2.62 -12.85
CA PRO A 222 -10.47 -3.22 -12.91
C PRO A 222 -11.55 -2.31 -12.33
N SER A 223 -12.74 -2.39 -12.91
CA SER A 223 -13.95 -1.84 -12.33
C SER A 223 -14.45 -2.75 -11.19
N PHE A 224 -15.26 -2.20 -10.30
CA PHE A 224 -15.92 -3.03 -9.28
C PHE A 224 -16.82 -4.10 -9.90
N PHE A 225 -17.38 -3.83 -11.10
CA PHE A 225 -18.13 -4.82 -11.86
C PHE A 225 -17.25 -6.01 -12.25
N GLU A 226 -16.15 -5.75 -12.98
CA GLU A 226 -15.22 -6.79 -13.44
C GLU A 226 -14.70 -7.61 -12.25
N LEU A 227 -14.30 -6.92 -11.18
CA LEU A 227 -13.74 -7.55 -9.99
C LEU A 227 -14.78 -8.41 -9.26
N SER A 228 -15.98 -7.88 -9.02
CA SER A 228 -17.06 -8.61 -8.32
C SER A 228 -17.54 -9.84 -9.08
N HIS A 229 -17.66 -9.74 -10.41
CA HIS A 229 -18.07 -10.88 -11.23
C HIS A 229 -16.97 -11.94 -11.32
N LEU A 230 -15.70 -11.53 -11.41
CA LEU A 230 -14.58 -12.47 -11.35
C LEU A 230 -14.55 -13.24 -10.03
N ILE A 231 -14.70 -12.53 -8.89
CA ILE A 231 -14.77 -13.15 -7.57
C ILE A 231 -15.98 -14.10 -7.49
N ALA A 232 -17.17 -13.63 -7.88
CA ALA A 232 -18.39 -14.43 -7.82
C ALA A 232 -18.29 -15.70 -8.65
N LYS A 233 -17.68 -15.63 -9.84
CA LYS A 233 -17.44 -16.78 -10.73
C LYS A 233 -16.53 -17.82 -10.09
N ASN A 234 -15.47 -17.39 -9.40
CA ASN A 234 -14.51 -18.27 -8.76
C ASN A 234 -14.98 -18.81 -7.40
N ILE A 235 -16.02 -18.18 -6.80
CA ILE A 235 -16.60 -18.58 -5.52
C ILE A 235 -18.03 -19.07 -5.76
N ASN A 236 -18.20 -20.30 -6.25
CA ASN A 236 -19.50 -20.99 -6.38
C ASN A 236 -20.57 -20.24 -7.19
N ASN A 237 -20.19 -19.50 -8.23
CA ASN A 237 -21.12 -18.82 -9.17
C ASN A 237 -22.21 -17.96 -8.47
N LYS A 238 -21.84 -17.21 -7.43
CA LYS A 238 -22.77 -16.29 -6.77
C LYS A 238 -23.19 -15.15 -7.70
N THR A 239 -24.47 -14.78 -7.63
CA THR A 239 -24.97 -13.58 -8.33
C THR A 239 -24.62 -12.32 -7.57
N VAL A 240 -24.13 -11.31 -8.29
CA VAL A 240 -23.88 -9.97 -7.74
C VAL A 240 -24.96 -9.03 -8.21
N HIS A 241 -25.76 -8.52 -7.28
CA HIS A 241 -26.84 -7.59 -7.57
C HIS A 241 -26.35 -6.15 -7.70
N ASN A 242 -27.12 -5.33 -8.41
CA ASN A 242 -26.84 -3.91 -8.61
C ASN A 242 -27.90 -3.06 -7.94
N ILE A 243 -27.48 -1.95 -7.32
CA ILE A 243 -28.38 -0.90 -6.87
C ILE A 243 -28.15 0.38 -7.67
N SER A 244 -29.24 1.12 -7.91
CA SER A 244 -29.14 2.38 -8.65
C SER A 244 -28.39 3.44 -7.82
N ILE A 245 -27.71 4.34 -8.52
CA ILE A 245 -27.03 5.47 -7.88
C ILE A 245 -28.02 6.37 -7.11
N THR A 246 -29.24 6.52 -7.61
CA THR A 246 -30.29 7.33 -6.96
C THR A 246 -30.66 6.73 -5.61
N PHE A 247 -30.93 5.43 -5.55
CA PHE A 247 -31.22 4.74 -4.29
C PHE A 247 -30.04 4.81 -3.31
N ALA A 248 -28.83 4.58 -3.81
CA ALA A 248 -27.62 4.70 -3.00
C ALA A 248 -27.42 6.11 -2.42
N LYS A 249 -27.74 7.17 -3.19
CA LYS A 249 -27.70 8.58 -2.71
C LYS A 249 -28.71 8.81 -1.59
N VAL A 250 -29.92 8.25 -1.68
CA VAL A 250 -30.92 8.38 -0.60
C VAL A 250 -30.42 7.71 0.67
N LEU A 251 -29.90 6.48 0.59
CA LEU A 251 -29.33 5.79 1.75
C LEU A 251 -28.15 6.53 2.36
N ALA A 252 -27.29 7.09 1.52
CA ALA A 252 -26.13 7.86 1.99
C ALA A 252 -26.56 9.12 2.74
N LYS A 253 -27.57 9.85 2.25
CA LYS A 253 -28.14 11.01 2.94
C LYS A 253 -28.80 10.65 4.28
N ILE A 254 -29.45 9.51 4.38
CA ILE A 254 -29.97 8.98 5.65
C ILE A 254 -28.81 8.75 6.62
N GLY A 255 -27.72 8.16 6.16
CA GLY A 255 -26.52 7.99 7.00
C GLY A 255 -25.93 9.31 7.49
N ASP A 256 -25.85 10.32 6.62
CA ASP A 256 -25.38 11.67 6.99
C ASP A 256 -26.32 12.34 7.99
N PHE A 257 -27.64 12.20 7.81
CA PHE A 257 -28.65 12.72 8.72
C PHE A 257 -28.54 12.10 10.12
N ILE A 258 -28.42 10.77 10.23
CA ILE A 258 -28.23 10.07 11.49
C ILE A 258 -26.96 10.56 12.19
N TYR A 259 -25.86 10.70 11.46
CA TYR A 259 -24.61 11.24 12.01
C TYR A 259 -24.78 12.68 12.51
N PHE A 260 -25.45 13.52 11.75
CA PHE A 260 -25.64 14.92 12.13
C PHE A 260 -26.39 15.08 13.45
N PHE A 261 -27.51 14.35 13.61
CA PHE A 261 -28.37 14.48 14.79
C PHE A 261 -27.92 13.63 16.00
N PHE A 262 -27.45 12.42 15.75
CA PHE A 262 -27.18 11.44 16.81
C PHE A 262 -25.68 11.20 17.04
N LYS A 263 -24.80 11.76 16.19
CA LYS A 263 -23.34 11.51 16.21
C LYS A 263 -22.97 10.03 16.06
N ILE A 264 -23.88 9.20 15.54
CA ILE A 264 -23.66 7.78 15.27
C ILE A 264 -23.09 7.63 13.87
N GLU A 265 -21.87 7.08 13.78
CA GLU A 265 -21.24 6.78 12.48
C GLU A 265 -21.96 5.62 11.79
N MET A 266 -22.67 5.94 10.71
CA MET A 266 -23.27 4.91 9.86
C MET A 266 -22.22 4.25 8.96
N PRO A 267 -22.36 2.93 8.69
CA PRO A 267 -21.44 2.22 7.81
C PRO A 267 -21.45 2.75 6.36
N PHE A 268 -22.51 3.46 5.95
CA PHE A 268 -22.70 4.04 4.63
C PHE A 268 -23.14 5.51 4.74
N ASN A 269 -22.43 6.42 4.03
CA ASN A 269 -22.68 7.86 4.01
C ASN A 269 -22.23 8.46 2.66
N SER A 270 -22.49 9.75 2.41
CA SER A 270 -22.18 10.41 1.14
C SER A 270 -20.68 10.42 0.80
N LEU A 271 -19.81 10.51 1.80
CA LEU A 271 -18.36 10.46 1.58
C LEU A 271 -17.92 9.07 1.09
N LYS A 272 -18.43 8.01 1.71
CA LYS A 272 -18.15 6.62 1.30
C LYS A 272 -18.75 6.33 -0.07
N LEU A 273 -19.98 6.81 -0.34
CA LEU A 273 -20.61 6.67 -1.65
C LEU A 273 -19.74 7.31 -2.73
N LYS A 274 -19.29 8.56 -2.52
CA LYS A 274 -18.38 9.24 -3.48
C LYS A 274 -17.13 8.41 -3.75
N LYS A 275 -16.48 7.88 -2.71
CA LYS A 275 -15.26 7.05 -2.86
C LYS A 275 -15.49 5.74 -3.63
N ILE A 276 -16.66 5.12 -3.48
CA ILE A 276 -16.99 3.87 -4.18
C ILE A 276 -17.36 4.12 -5.64
N THR A 277 -17.99 5.25 -5.96
CA THR A 277 -18.47 5.56 -7.32
C THR A 277 -17.47 6.35 -8.15
N ALA A 278 -16.46 6.95 -7.58
CA ALA A 278 -15.41 7.65 -8.30
C ALA A 278 -14.33 6.68 -8.80
N SER A 279 -13.88 6.84 -10.03
CA SER A 279 -12.70 6.14 -10.54
C SER A 279 -11.43 6.82 -10.01
N LEU A 280 -10.45 5.98 -9.65
CA LEU A 280 -9.15 6.45 -9.20
C LEU A 280 -8.08 5.49 -9.71
N THR A 281 -7.39 5.89 -10.77
CA THR A 281 -6.37 5.11 -11.45
C THR A 281 -5.07 5.87 -11.57
N PHE A 282 -3.95 5.13 -11.62
CA PHE A 282 -2.60 5.67 -11.64
C PHE A 282 -1.83 5.15 -12.83
N ASP A 283 -1.04 6.01 -13.43
CA ASP A 283 -0.16 5.69 -14.56
C ASP A 283 1.14 5.08 -14.05
N ASP A 284 1.58 3.98 -14.66
CA ASP A 284 2.83 3.27 -14.39
C ASP A 284 3.85 3.37 -15.54
N SER A 285 3.61 4.25 -16.52
CA SER A 285 4.45 4.39 -17.72
C SER A 285 5.91 4.68 -17.38
N LYS A 286 6.18 5.44 -16.30
CA LYS A 286 7.54 5.70 -15.84
C LYS A 286 8.24 4.42 -15.38
N ALA A 287 7.55 3.55 -14.65
CA ALA A 287 8.10 2.26 -14.23
C ALA A 287 8.31 1.32 -15.43
N ARG A 288 7.41 1.34 -16.43
CA ARG A 288 7.54 0.55 -17.67
C ARG A 288 8.79 0.91 -18.45
N LYS A 289 9.21 2.17 -18.47
CA LYS A 289 10.45 2.60 -19.15
C LYS A 289 11.71 1.95 -18.56
N ILE A 290 11.68 1.52 -17.31
CA ILE A 290 12.79 0.82 -16.66
C ILE A 290 12.56 -0.69 -16.52
N GLY A 291 11.55 -1.25 -17.22
CA GLY A 291 11.32 -2.69 -17.33
C GLY A 291 10.20 -3.26 -16.46
N TRP A 292 9.30 -2.42 -15.92
CA TRP A 292 8.09 -2.90 -15.22
C TRP A 292 7.16 -3.64 -16.20
N LYS A 293 6.86 -4.91 -15.90
CA LYS A 293 6.00 -5.78 -16.72
C LYS A 293 5.04 -6.54 -15.79
N PRO A 294 4.00 -5.88 -15.29
CA PRO A 294 3.08 -6.53 -14.35
C PRO A 294 2.15 -7.51 -15.05
N ASN A 295 1.64 -8.45 -14.27
CA ASN A 295 0.52 -9.29 -14.65
C ASN A 295 -0.80 -8.54 -14.42
N CYS A 296 -1.75 -8.69 -15.34
CA CYS A 296 -3.10 -8.20 -15.11
C CYS A 296 -3.79 -9.04 -14.02
N SER A 297 -4.26 -8.38 -12.96
CA SER A 297 -4.91 -9.03 -11.82
C SER A 297 -6.16 -9.83 -12.21
N LEU A 298 -6.91 -9.33 -13.21
CA LEU A 298 -8.11 -10.02 -13.72
C LEU A 298 -7.79 -11.30 -14.48
N SER A 299 -6.64 -11.39 -15.12
CA SER A 299 -6.24 -12.57 -15.91
C SER A 299 -5.59 -13.67 -15.06
N LYS A 300 -5.20 -13.36 -13.82
CA LYS A 300 -4.54 -14.32 -12.91
C LYS A 300 -5.19 -14.33 -11.52
N PRO A 301 -6.48 -14.68 -11.42
CA PRO A 301 -7.18 -14.72 -10.14
C PRO A 301 -6.55 -15.70 -9.13
N SER A 302 -5.97 -16.80 -9.58
CA SER A 302 -5.30 -17.79 -8.74
C SER A 302 -4.11 -17.24 -7.93
N LEU A 303 -3.59 -16.05 -8.25
CA LEU A 303 -2.52 -15.42 -7.48
C LEU A 303 -3.03 -14.67 -6.23
N TRP A 304 -4.35 -14.41 -6.14
CA TRP A 304 -4.89 -13.58 -5.07
C TRP A 304 -6.30 -13.99 -4.60
N LEU A 305 -6.95 -14.90 -5.30
CA LEU A 305 -8.28 -15.42 -4.99
C LEU A 305 -8.17 -16.94 -4.82
N ASP A 306 -8.41 -17.43 -3.61
CA ASP A 306 -8.49 -18.85 -3.25
C ASP A 306 -9.95 -19.26 -3.07
#